data_0026c194773651bd8a2ee054c3bdc619
#
_entry.id   0026c194773651bd8a2ee054c3bdc619
#
_cell.length_a   1.000
_cell.length_b   1.000
_cell.length_c   1.000
_cell.angle_alpha   90.00
_cell.angle_beta   90.00
_cell.angle_gamma   90.00
#
_symmetry.space_group_name_H-M   'P 1'
#
loop_
_entity.id
_entity.type
_entity.pdbx_description
1 polymer ?
#
loop_
_entity_poly.entity_id
_entity_poly.type
_entity_poly.pdbx_seq_one_letter_code
_entity_poly.pdbx_strand_id
1 'polypeptide(L)'
;MLKTLARAAAALAVASVSLHAAAQTSYDYLLLAASWEPGFCASHDTPECTNLAGSYAATSLSLHGLWPNRYDGNQPFYCGVPQSDIDLDNAHQWCSMDAYPISSATRNTLSTYMPGVASCLDKHEWFKHGTCSNSATPDAYWNQASGMISRLGNTSFNAFLQANAGKTVTRNQLLSAFEGAFGSNTRSAVSLKCTKTNGVSYFTEAWIAVKTNAAAQFPSAASLVTDGNTQGTCPTSGVFIAR
;
A
#
# COMPACT_ATOMS: atom_id res chain seq x y z
N MET A 1 15.27 75.01 34.66
CA MET A 1 14.23 74.21 34.01
C MET A 1 14.94 73.07 33.32
N LEU A 2 15.07 71.93 34.00
CA LEU A 2 15.64 70.68 33.39
C LEU A 2 14.47 69.82 32.83
N LYS A 3 14.48 69.50 31.54
CA LYS A 3 13.54 68.57 30.91
C LYS A 3 14.20 67.18 30.92
N THR A 4 13.65 66.27 31.71
CA THR A 4 13.99 64.83 31.72
C THR A 4 13.33 64.15 30.55
N LEU A 5 14.12 63.58 29.65
CA LEU A 5 13.66 62.71 28.54
C LEU A 5 13.63 61.26 29.06
N ALA A 6 12.46 60.70 29.19
CA ALA A 6 12.25 59.24 29.46
C ALA A 6 12.45 58.48 28.18
N ARG A 7 13.40 57.55 28.12
CA ARG A 7 13.58 56.59 27.06
C ARG A 7 12.76 55.33 27.39
N ALA A 8 11.73 55.08 26.59
CA ALA A 8 11.01 53.81 26.64
C ALA A 8 11.81 52.75 25.87
N ALA A 9 12.26 51.71 26.57
CA ALA A 9 12.88 50.54 25.94
C ALA A 9 11.73 49.54 25.59
N ALA A 10 11.49 49.32 24.29
CA ALA A 10 10.59 48.28 23.82
C ALA A 10 11.35 46.94 23.81
N ALA A 11 10.97 46.03 24.66
CA ALA A 11 11.49 44.65 24.64
C ALA A 11 10.75 43.85 23.56
N LEU A 12 11.46 43.49 22.51
CA LEU A 12 10.94 42.49 21.55
C LEU A 12 11.04 41.10 22.16
N ALA A 13 9.90 40.49 22.47
CA ALA A 13 9.83 39.07 22.83
C ALA A 13 9.92 38.26 21.52
N VAL A 14 11.05 37.62 21.29
CA VAL A 14 11.20 36.64 20.22
C VAL A 14 10.56 35.34 20.70
N ALA A 15 9.37 34.99 20.21
CA ALA A 15 8.77 33.71 20.45
C ALA A 15 9.50 32.65 19.59
N SER A 16 10.31 31.83 20.23
CA SER A 16 10.95 30.66 19.64
C SER A 16 9.87 29.60 19.36
N VAL A 17 9.44 29.46 18.11
CA VAL A 17 8.62 28.33 17.65
C VAL A 17 9.55 27.13 17.60
N SER A 18 9.47 26.24 18.57
CA SER A 18 10.16 24.95 18.53
C SER A 18 9.47 24.09 17.48
N LEU A 19 10.06 24.00 16.28
CA LEU A 19 9.72 22.99 15.29
C LEU A 19 10.11 21.63 15.88
N HIS A 20 9.17 20.90 16.42
CA HIS A 20 9.36 19.51 16.74
C HIS A 20 9.40 18.75 15.41
N ALA A 21 10.61 18.40 14.95
CA ALA A 21 10.77 17.42 13.90
C ALA A 21 10.17 16.12 14.43
N ALA A 22 9.08 15.65 13.83
CA ALA A 22 8.56 14.33 14.15
C ALA A 22 9.70 13.31 13.95
N ALA A 23 9.92 12.47 14.94
CA ALA A 23 10.94 11.43 14.84
C ALA A 23 10.63 10.55 13.64
N GLN A 24 11.57 10.45 12.71
CA GLN A 24 11.40 9.64 11.51
C GLN A 24 11.26 8.17 11.93
N THR A 25 10.20 7.50 11.47
CA THR A 25 9.97 6.08 11.76
C THR A 25 11.02 5.23 11.05
N SER A 26 11.67 4.32 11.79
CA SER A 26 12.65 3.39 11.20
C SER A 26 11.92 2.19 10.59
N TYR A 27 12.17 1.92 9.31
CA TYR A 27 11.77 0.71 8.60
C TYR A 27 12.80 0.39 7.51
N ASP A 28 12.85 -0.89 7.08
CA ASP A 28 13.93 -1.39 6.22
C ASP A 28 13.51 -1.40 4.75
N TYR A 29 12.23 -1.71 4.47
CA TYR A 29 11.69 -1.79 3.12
C TYR A 29 10.21 -1.42 3.10
N LEU A 30 9.66 -1.29 1.90
CA LEU A 30 8.23 -1.14 1.65
C LEU A 30 7.67 -2.45 1.13
N LEU A 31 6.52 -2.87 1.63
CA LEU A 31 5.76 -3.99 1.09
C LEU A 31 4.59 -3.46 0.28
N LEU A 32 4.65 -3.58 -1.05
CA LEU A 32 3.53 -3.26 -1.92
C LEU A 32 2.57 -4.45 -1.94
N ALA A 33 1.41 -4.28 -1.33
CA ALA A 33 0.32 -5.24 -1.39
C ALA A 33 -0.57 -4.92 -2.61
N ALA A 34 -0.59 -5.84 -3.57
CA ALA A 34 -1.33 -5.70 -4.82
C ALA A 34 -2.38 -6.79 -4.92
N SER A 35 -3.66 -6.40 -4.92
CA SER A 35 -4.81 -7.30 -4.97
C SER A 35 -5.16 -7.72 -6.40
N TRP A 36 -5.56 -8.97 -6.57
CA TRP A 36 -6.33 -9.44 -7.71
C TRP A 36 -7.80 -9.49 -7.29
N GLU A 37 -8.51 -8.38 -7.55
CA GLU A 37 -9.88 -8.18 -7.04
C GLU A 37 -10.86 -9.29 -7.43
N PRO A 38 -10.85 -9.85 -8.66
CA PRO A 38 -11.75 -10.97 -8.97
C PRO A 38 -11.53 -12.18 -8.05
N GLY A 39 -10.29 -12.40 -7.59
CA GLY A 39 -9.96 -13.47 -6.64
C GLY A 39 -10.41 -13.14 -5.21
N PHE A 40 -10.25 -11.89 -4.79
CA PHE A 40 -10.74 -11.40 -3.50
C PHE A 40 -12.27 -11.49 -3.44
N CYS A 41 -12.96 -11.01 -4.46
CA CYS A 41 -14.43 -11.00 -4.54
C CYS A 41 -15.05 -12.40 -4.66
N ALA A 42 -14.28 -13.43 -4.97
CA ALA A 42 -14.78 -14.82 -4.94
C ALA A 42 -15.15 -15.29 -3.52
N SER A 43 -14.68 -14.60 -2.47
CA SER A 43 -14.90 -14.94 -1.07
C SER A 43 -15.38 -13.77 -0.19
N HIS A 44 -15.52 -12.57 -0.76
CA HIS A 44 -15.93 -11.36 -0.04
C HIS A 44 -17.10 -10.69 -0.76
N ASP A 45 -18.03 -10.15 0.02
CA ASP A 45 -19.17 -9.36 -0.44
C ASP A 45 -19.04 -7.94 0.14
N THR A 46 -18.15 -7.17 -0.47
CA THR A 46 -17.81 -5.80 -0.07
C THR A 46 -18.22 -4.81 -1.18
N PRO A 47 -18.37 -3.51 -0.88
CA PRO A 47 -18.81 -2.50 -1.86
C PRO A 47 -17.99 -2.48 -3.15
N GLU A 48 -16.67 -2.69 -3.09
CA GLU A 48 -15.79 -2.74 -4.24
C GLU A 48 -16.09 -3.93 -5.17
N CYS A 49 -16.56 -5.04 -4.63
CA CYS A 49 -16.92 -6.22 -5.41
C CYS A 49 -18.19 -6.03 -6.23
N THR A 50 -19.12 -5.20 -5.75
CA THR A 50 -20.38 -4.89 -6.45
C THR A 50 -20.14 -4.12 -7.76
N ASN A 51 -19.12 -3.26 -7.79
CA ASN A 51 -18.83 -2.37 -8.92
C ASN A 51 -17.54 -2.74 -9.66
N LEU A 52 -17.12 -4.00 -9.57
CA LEU A 52 -15.85 -4.44 -10.14
C LEU A 52 -15.85 -4.39 -11.68
N ALA A 53 -16.95 -4.78 -12.33
CA ALA A 53 -17.04 -4.88 -13.78
C ALA A 53 -16.76 -3.53 -14.46
N GLY A 54 -15.82 -3.53 -15.42
CA GLY A 54 -15.42 -2.33 -16.17
C GLY A 54 -14.45 -1.40 -15.43
N SER A 55 -14.12 -1.69 -14.17
CA SER A 55 -13.08 -0.97 -13.43
C SER A 55 -11.67 -1.41 -13.86
N TYR A 56 -10.65 -0.63 -13.47
CA TYR A 56 -9.24 -1.03 -13.61
C TYR A 56 -8.96 -2.36 -12.92
N ALA A 57 -9.49 -2.55 -11.73
CA ALA A 57 -9.28 -3.72 -10.90
C ALA A 57 -9.94 -5.00 -11.41
N ALA A 58 -10.89 -4.88 -12.36
CA ALA A 58 -11.51 -6.06 -12.98
C ALA A 58 -10.52 -6.94 -13.76
N THR A 59 -9.43 -6.34 -14.25
CA THR A 59 -8.47 -7.03 -15.12
C THR A 59 -7.00 -6.73 -14.79
N SER A 60 -6.76 -5.97 -13.73
CA SER A 60 -5.39 -5.58 -13.35
C SER A 60 -5.20 -5.66 -11.84
N LEU A 61 -3.95 -5.91 -11.43
CA LEU A 61 -3.59 -5.80 -10.01
C LEU A 61 -3.87 -4.38 -9.52
N SER A 62 -4.63 -4.28 -8.45
CA SER A 62 -5.04 -3.05 -7.78
C SER A 62 -4.28 -2.84 -6.48
N LEU A 63 -4.35 -1.65 -5.92
CA LEU A 63 -3.69 -1.32 -4.67
C LEU A 63 -4.52 -1.83 -3.49
N HIS A 64 -3.88 -2.63 -2.62
CA HIS A 64 -4.34 -2.84 -1.26
C HIS A 64 -3.66 -1.81 -0.36
N GLY A 65 -2.30 -1.80 -0.31
CA GLY A 65 -1.55 -0.86 0.50
C GLY A 65 -0.06 -0.83 0.15
N LEU A 66 0.65 0.11 0.80
CA LEU A 66 2.11 0.24 0.72
C LEU A 66 2.67 0.35 2.14
N TRP A 67 3.15 -0.76 2.68
CA TRP A 67 3.43 -0.89 4.11
C TRP A 67 4.91 -0.73 4.44
N PRO A 68 5.30 0.23 5.29
CA PRO A 68 6.61 0.23 5.94
C PRO A 68 6.83 -1.08 6.68
N ASN A 69 7.97 -1.74 6.45
CA ASN A 69 8.22 -3.08 6.95
C ASN A 69 9.65 -3.23 7.48
N ARG A 70 9.87 -4.20 8.36
CA ARG A 70 11.17 -4.47 8.99
C ARG A 70 11.52 -5.95 8.85
N TYR A 71 12.83 -6.22 8.72
CA TYR A 71 13.34 -7.59 8.64
C TYR A 71 13.16 -8.37 9.95
N ASP A 72 13.10 -7.66 11.07
CA ASP A 72 12.92 -8.26 12.40
C ASP A 72 11.46 -8.65 12.72
N GLY A 73 10.52 -8.33 11.81
CA GLY A 73 9.10 -8.62 11.98
C GLY A 73 8.34 -7.61 12.85
N ASN A 74 9.01 -6.60 13.40
CA ASN A 74 8.39 -5.56 14.23
C ASN A 74 7.97 -4.37 13.37
N GLN A 75 6.97 -4.55 12.50
CA GLN A 75 6.48 -3.49 11.62
C GLN A 75 5.94 -2.31 12.42
N PRO A 76 6.22 -1.08 11.99
CA PRO A 76 5.62 0.11 12.59
C PRO A 76 4.16 0.24 12.18
N PHE A 77 3.29 0.49 13.15
CA PHE A 77 1.85 0.73 12.95
C PHE A 77 1.39 1.95 13.73
N TYR A 78 0.40 2.66 13.20
CA TYR A 78 -0.35 3.74 13.87
C TYR A 78 0.55 4.86 14.41
N CYS A 79 1.55 5.32 13.64
CA CYS A 79 2.50 6.34 14.08
C CYS A 79 1.81 7.69 14.30
N GLY A 80 1.66 8.09 15.56
CA GLY A 80 1.01 9.34 15.95
C GLY A 80 -0.52 9.36 15.76
N VAL A 81 -1.15 8.20 15.57
CA VAL A 81 -2.59 8.07 15.39
C VAL A 81 -3.32 8.14 16.72
N PRO A 82 -4.45 8.89 16.83
CA PRO A 82 -5.30 8.90 18.02
C PRO A 82 -5.84 7.51 18.36
N GLN A 83 -5.96 7.20 19.64
CA GLN A 83 -6.48 5.91 20.10
C GLN A 83 -7.92 5.63 19.60
N SER A 84 -8.74 6.68 19.45
CA SER A 84 -10.09 6.58 18.91
C SER A 84 -10.12 5.99 17.50
N ASP A 85 -9.20 6.40 16.63
CA ASP A 85 -9.10 5.86 15.26
C ASP A 85 -8.55 4.43 15.26
N ILE A 86 -7.59 4.14 16.15
CA ILE A 86 -7.08 2.77 16.32
C ILE A 86 -8.21 1.81 16.77
N ASP A 87 -9.07 2.26 17.69
CA ASP A 87 -10.20 1.47 18.18
C ASP A 87 -11.24 1.22 17.08
N LEU A 88 -11.54 2.24 16.25
CA LEU A 88 -12.42 2.11 15.09
C LEU A 88 -11.82 1.17 14.03
N ASP A 89 -10.52 1.26 13.80
CA ASP A 89 -9.81 0.39 12.87
C ASP A 89 -9.86 -1.08 13.31
N ASN A 90 -9.57 -1.34 14.59
CA ASN A 90 -9.65 -2.68 15.18
C ASN A 90 -11.09 -3.26 15.15
N ALA A 91 -12.10 -2.38 15.18
CA ALA A 91 -13.50 -2.78 15.05
C ALA A 91 -13.96 -2.90 13.57
N HIS A 92 -13.07 -2.73 12.59
CA HIS A 92 -13.38 -2.67 11.14
C HIS A 92 -14.44 -1.61 10.78
N GLN A 93 -14.49 -0.51 11.55
CA GLN A 93 -15.39 0.62 11.32
C GLN A 93 -14.67 1.74 10.56
N TRP A 94 -13.98 1.40 9.49
CA TRP A 94 -13.07 2.30 8.78
C TRP A 94 -13.72 3.59 8.28
N CYS A 95 -14.97 3.51 7.82
CA CYS A 95 -15.69 4.70 7.36
C CYS A 95 -15.99 5.71 8.48
N SER A 96 -15.99 5.26 9.74
CA SER A 96 -16.20 6.10 10.93
C SER A 96 -14.92 6.77 11.45
N MET A 97 -13.74 6.34 10.97
CA MET A 97 -12.46 6.97 11.31
C MET A 97 -12.40 8.42 10.81
N ASP A 98 -11.55 9.23 11.40
CA ASP A 98 -11.37 10.63 11.03
C ASP A 98 -11.01 10.81 9.53
N ALA A 99 -11.32 11.99 9.01
CA ALA A 99 -10.83 12.37 7.69
C ALA A 99 -9.34 12.75 7.76
N TYR A 100 -8.57 12.41 6.75
CA TYR A 100 -7.19 12.85 6.60
C TYR A 100 -7.03 13.76 5.37
N PRO A 101 -6.07 14.72 5.40
CA PRO A 101 -5.93 15.71 4.34
C PRO A 101 -5.37 15.07 3.06
N ILE A 102 -6.21 14.90 2.05
CA ILE A 102 -5.85 14.40 0.72
C ILE A 102 -6.49 15.29 -0.35
N SER A 103 -5.73 15.66 -1.37
CA SER A 103 -6.23 16.48 -2.48
C SER A 103 -7.25 15.70 -3.33
N SER A 104 -8.16 16.42 -3.99
CA SER A 104 -9.12 15.81 -4.92
C SER A 104 -8.43 15.07 -6.07
N ALA A 105 -7.29 15.57 -6.55
CA ALA A 105 -6.52 14.92 -7.60
C ALA A 105 -5.98 13.55 -7.15
N THR A 106 -5.39 13.50 -5.96
CA THR A 106 -4.89 12.24 -5.38
C THR A 106 -6.05 11.30 -5.06
N ARG A 107 -7.17 11.81 -4.53
CA ARG A 107 -8.39 11.01 -4.27
C ARG A 107 -8.90 10.34 -5.55
N ASN A 108 -8.97 11.07 -6.65
CA ASN A 108 -9.43 10.52 -7.94
C ASN A 108 -8.47 9.44 -8.47
N THR A 109 -7.16 9.69 -8.39
CA THR A 109 -6.14 8.70 -8.77
C THR A 109 -6.25 7.45 -7.90
N LEU A 110 -6.36 7.62 -6.59
CA LEU A 110 -6.50 6.52 -5.65
C LEU A 110 -7.75 5.68 -5.95
N SER A 111 -8.90 6.31 -6.17
CA SER A 111 -10.14 5.62 -6.51
C SER A 111 -10.07 4.80 -7.79
N THR A 112 -9.15 5.13 -8.71
CA THR A 112 -8.91 4.34 -9.92
C THR A 112 -8.15 3.04 -9.59
N TYR A 113 -7.11 3.14 -8.75
CA TYR A 113 -6.18 2.03 -8.50
C TYR A 113 -6.50 1.24 -7.23
N MET A 114 -7.32 1.75 -6.32
CA MET A 114 -7.69 1.15 -5.03
C MET A 114 -9.22 1.05 -4.92
N PRO A 115 -9.83 -0.03 -5.42
CA PRO A 115 -11.29 -0.19 -5.36
C PRO A 115 -11.82 -0.23 -3.93
N GLY A 116 -11.04 -0.68 -2.95
CA GLY A 116 -11.35 -0.68 -1.52
C GLY A 116 -11.59 0.71 -0.90
N VAL A 117 -11.36 1.81 -1.63
CA VAL A 117 -11.85 3.16 -1.24
C VAL A 117 -13.37 3.14 -1.04
N ALA A 118 -14.10 2.28 -1.76
CA ALA A 118 -15.54 2.12 -1.61
C ALA A 118 -15.96 1.60 -0.22
N SER A 119 -15.08 0.84 0.45
CA SER A 119 -15.24 0.34 1.82
C SER A 119 -14.39 1.10 2.84
N CYS A 120 -13.85 2.26 2.45
CA CYS A 120 -12.97 3.10 3.28
C CYS A 120 -11.64 2.42 3.68
N LEU A 121 -11.18 1.43 2.91
CA LEU A 121 -9.90 0.76 3.11
C LEU A 121 -8.73 1.77 3.11
N ASP A 122 -8.84 2.86 2.35
CA ASP A 122 -7.83 3.92 2.33
C ASP A 122 -7.61 4.59 3.70
N LYS A 123 -8.63 4.66 4.56
CA LYS A 123 -8.47 5.16 5.93
C LYS A 123 -7.69 4.17 6.78
N HIS A 124 -8.06 2.87 6.74
CA HIS A 124 -7.31 1.80 7.39
C HIS A 124 -5.82 1.85 7.00
N GLU A 125 -5.55 1.84 5.71
CA GLU A 125 -4.21 1.80 5.16
C GLU A 125 -3.38 3.06 5.49
N TRP A 126 -4.02 4.25 5.46
CA TRP A 126 -3.35 5.48 5.84
C TRP A 126 -3.01 5.49 7.33
N PHE A 127 -4.01 5.30 8.20
CA PHE A 127 -3.79 5.41 9.65
C PHE A 127 -2.87 4.33 10.19
N LYS A 128 -3.02 3.09 9.72
CA LYS A 128 -2.21 1.97 10.20
C LYS A 128 -0.79 1.98 9.65
N HIS A 129 -0.62 2.26 8.37
CA HIS A 129 0.64 2.11 7.66
C HIS A 129 1.20 3.43 7.12
N GLY A 130 0.38 4.24 6.47
CA GLY A 130 0.79 5.46 5.79
C GLY A 130 1.42 6.48 6.75
N THR A 131 0.88 6.61 7.96
CA THR A 131 1.41 7.48 9.02
C THR A 131 2.84 7.12 9.46
N CYS A 132 3.26 5.88 9.21
CA CYS A 132 4.61 5.39 9.51
C CYS A 132 5.56 5.45 8.31
N SER A 133 5.12 5.91 7.15
CA SER A 133 5.87 5.77 5.88
C SER A 133 6.99 6.80 5.66
N ASN A 134 7.21 7.74 6.57
CA ASN A 134 8.10 8.90 6.37
C ASN A 134 7.75 9.78 5.16
N SER A 135 6.57 9.59 4.55
CA SER A 135 6.07 10.47 3.51
C SER A 135 5.72 11.84 4.09
N ALA A 136 6.05 12.92 3.38
CA ALA A 136 5.83 14.27 3.86
C ALA A 136 4.32 14.60 4.04
N THR A 137 3.48 13.98 3.23
CA THR A 137 2.02 14.19 3.23
C THR A 137 1.28 12.91 2.80
N PRO A 138 -0.03 12.78 3.11
CA PRO A 138 -0.86 11.71 2.57
C PRO A 138 -0.86 11.67 1.03
N ASP A 139 -0.88 12.83 0.37
CA ASP A 139 -0.77 12.91 -1.09
C ASP A 139 0.52 12.27 -1.61
N ALA A 140 1.66 12.53 -0.98
CA ALA A 140 2.93 11.94 -1.37
C ALA A 140 2.92 10.41 -1.23
N TYR A 141 2.37 9.90 -0.13
CA TYR A 141 2.22 8.46 0.11
C TYR A 141 1.34 7.80 -0.95
N TRP A 142 0.14 8.33 -1.18
CA TRP A 142 -0.81 7.74 -2.12
C TRP A 142 -0.37 7.87 -3.58
N ASN A 143 0.26 8.97 -3.95
CA ASN A 143 0.83 9.12 -5.29
C ASN A 143 1.96 8.14 -5.55
N GLN A 144 2.81 7.86 -4.55
CA GLN A 144 3.82 6.81 -4.65
C GLN A 144 3.19 5.43 -4.83
N ALA A 145 2.24 5.05 -3.97
CA ALA A 145 1.58 3.74 -4.00
C ALA A 145 0.80 3.52 -5.31
N SER A 146 -0.04 4.48 -5.71
CA SER A 146 -0.80 4.43 -6.96
C SER A 146 0.10 4.38 -8.18
N GLY A 147 1.20 5.16 -8.18
CA GLY A 147 2.19 5.14 -9.24
C GLY A 147 2.89 3.79 -9.38
N MET A 148 3.17 3.09 -8.27
CA MET A 148 3.74 1.75 -8.30
C MET A 148 2.74 0.73 -8.88
N ILE A 149 1.48 0.77 -8.47
CA ILE A 149 0.41 -0.10 -9.02
C ILE A 149 0.19 0.16 -10.51
N SER A 150 0.14 1.41 -10.94
CA SER A 150 0.02 1.76 -12.35
C SER A 150 1.16 1.15 -13.19
N ARG A 151 2.39 1.21 -12.70
CA ARG A 151 3.55 0.58 -13.37
C ARG A 151 3.48 -0.96 -13.32
N LEU A 152 3.03 -1.55 -12.20
CA LEU A 152 2.83 -3.00 -12.07
C LEU A 152 1.81 -3.52 -13.07
N GLY A 153 0.71 -2.80 -13.28
CA GLY A 153 -0.32 -3.13 -14.27
C GLY A 153 0.19 -3.21 -15.70
N ASN A 154 1.30 -2.54 -16.01
CA ASN A 154 1.93 -2.55 -17.34
C ASN A 154 3.04 -3.63 -17.49
N THR A 155 3.20 -4.52 -16.52
CA THR A 155 4.21 -5.60 -16.58
C THR A 155 3.67 -6.86 -17.26
N SER A 156 4.59 -7.70 -17.74
CA SER A 156 4.25 -9.04 -18.23
C SER A 156 3.70 -9.96 -17.13
N PHE A 157 3.93 -9.67 -15.85
CA PHE A 157 3.31 -10.39 -14.75
C PHE A 157 1.79 -10.12 -14.70
N ASN A 158 1.37 -8.88 -14.81
CA ASN A 158 -0.06 -8.54 -14.90
C ASN A 158 -0.69 -9.11 -16.17
N ALA A 159 0.00 -9.04 -17.31
CA ALA A 159 -0.46 -9.65 -18.55
C ALA A 159 -0.62 -11.19 -18.45
N PHE A 160 0.25 -11.86 -17.66
CA PHE A 160 0.10 -13.28 -17.37
C PHE A 160 -1.18 -13.57 -16.60
N LEU A 161 -1.53 -12.76 -15.57
CA LEU A 161 -2.78 -12.92 -14.83
C LEU A 161 -3.99 -12.74 -15.75
N GLN A 162 -4.01 -11.71 -16.59
CA GLN A 162 -5.06 -11.45 -17.56
C GLN A 162 -5.25 -12.65 -18.54
N ALA A 163 -4.15 -13.15 -19.09
CA ALA A 163 -4.19 -14.27 -20.05
C ALA A 163 -4.64 -15.60 -19.42
N ASN A 164 -4.54 -15.72 -18.10
CA ASN A 164 -4.94 -16.90 -17.33
C ASN A 164 -6.22 -16.69 -16.51
N ALA A 165 -6.90 -15.59 -16.65
CA ALA A 165 -8.20 -15.35 -16.00
C ALA A 165 -9.20 -16.43 -16.38
N GLY A 166 -9.84 -17.04 -15.38
CA GLY A 166 -10.73 -18.20 -15.50
C GLY A 166 -10.01 -19.55 -15.63
N LYS A 167 -8.69 -19.60 -15.40
CA LYS A 167 -7.89 -20.83 -15.50
C LYS A 167 -7.20 -21.14 -14.18
N THR A 168 -6.81 -22.40 -14.03
CA THR A 168 -5.96 -22.88 -12.94
C THR A 168 -4.51 -22.92 -13.39
N VAL A 169 -3.63 -22.39 -12.55
CA VAL A 169 -2.18 -22.36 -12.74
C VAL A 169 -1.45 -22.97 -11.55
N THR A 170 -0.16 -23.17 -11.67
CA THR A 170 0.71 -23.53 -10.55
C THR A 170 1.36 -22.29 -9.92
N ARG A 171 1.72 -22.38 -8.63
CA ARG A 171 2.52 -21.35 -7.97
C ARG A 171 3.83 -21.08 -8.72
N ASN A 172 4.46 -22.12 -9.25
CA ASN A 172 5.71 -21.95 -10.02
C ASN A 172 5.50 -21.15 -11.31
N GLN A 173 4.36 -21.31 -12.00
CA GLN A 173 4.04 -20.48 -13.17
C GLN A 173 3.88 -19.00 -12.80
N LEU A 174 3.22 -18.69 -11.67
CA LEU A 174 3.11 -17.33 -11.15
C LEU A 174 4.48 -16.74 -10.81
N LEU A 175 5.34 -17.51 -10.08
CA LEU A 175 6.68 -17.06 -9.73
C LEU A 175 7.56 -16.89 -10.99
N SER A 176 7.42 -17.75 -12.00
CA SER A 176 8.13 -17.60 -13.27
C SER A 176 7.67 -16.39 -14.06
N ALA A 177 6.36 -16.09 -14.04
CA ALA A 177 5.82 -14.90 -14.68
C ALA A 177 6.30 -13.62 -13.98
N PHE A 178 6.39 -13.63 -12.65
CA PHE A 178 6.97 -12.52 -11.87
C PHE A 178 8.44 -12.33 -12.22
N GLU A 179 9.24 -13.40 -12.19
CA GLU A 179 10.65 -13.35 -12.54
C GLU A 179 10.89 -12.90 -13.99
N GLY A 180 10.03 -13.32 -14.93
CA GLY A 180 10.07 -12.84 -16.31
C GLY A 180 9.77 -11.36 -16.47
N ALA A 181 8.97 -10.78 -15.57
CA ALA A 181 8.65 -9.35 -15.57
C ALA A 181 9.71 -8.47 -14.89
N PHE A 182 10.33 -8.98 -13.83
CA PHE A 182 11.23 -8.19 -12.98
C PHE A 182 12.72 -8.53 -13.15
N GLY A 183 13.03 -9.65 -13.77
CA GLY A 183 14.39 -10.13 -13.99
C GLY A 183 14.76 -11.36 -13.18
N SER A 184 15.87 -11.98 -13.50
CA SER A 184 16.33 -13.21 -12.87
C SER A 184 16.57 -13.06 -11.37
N ASN A 185 16.31 -14.13 -10.60
CA ASN A 185 16.49 -14.20 -9.15
C ASN A 185 15.59 -13.27 -8.32
N THR A 186 14.46 -12.82 -8.88
CA THR A 186 13.52 -11.94 -8.16
C THR A 186 12.37 -12.66 -7.48
N ARG A 187 12.23 -13.98 -7.62
CA ARG A 187 11.13 -14.77 -7.04
C ARG A 187 10.96 -14.61 -5.54
N SER A 188 12.06 -14.41 -4.81
CA SER A 188 12.05 -14.20 -3.37
C SER A 188 11.54 -12.81 -2.94
N ALA A 189 11.35 -11.89 -3.88
CA ALA A 189 10.80 -10.58 -3.61
C ALA A 189 9.26 -10.55 -3.58
N VAL A 190 8.59 -11.64 -3.97
CA VAL A 190 7.13 -11.71 -3.99
C VAL A 190 6.59 -12.84 -3.13
N SER A 191 5.59 -12.53 -2.31
CA SER A 191 4.76 -13.49 -1.57
C SER A 191 3.40 -13.56 -2.24
N LEU A 192 3.06 -14.74 -2.79
CA LEU A 192 1.79 -14.98 -3.47
C LEU A 192 0.73 -15.41 -2.45
N LYS A 193 -0.36 -14.66 -2.36
CA LYS A 193 -1.47 -14.92 -1.43
C LYS A 193 -2.63 -15.56 -2.16
N CYS A 194 -3.17 -16.59 -1.53
CA CYS A 194 -4.37 -17.29 -2.00
C CYS A 194 -5.34 -17.50 -0.84
N THR A 195 -6.62 -17.34 -1.13
CA THR A 195 -7.71 -17.68 -0.22
C THR A 195 -8.43 -18.92 -0.74
N LYS A 196 -8.72 -19.88 0.15
CA LYS A 196 -9.45 -21.08 -0.21
C LYS A 196 -10.93 -20.94 0.17
N THR A 197 -11.81 -21.02 -0.82
CA THR A 197 -13.27 -20.94 -0.65
C THR A 197 -13.92 -22.04 -1.47
N ASN A 198 -14.83 -22.81 -0.86
CA ASN A 198 -15.54 -23.92 -1.51
C ASN A 198 -14.62 -24.93 -2.23
N GLY A 199 -13.46 -25.21 -1.63
CA GLY A 199 -12.49 -26.16 -2.18
C GLY A 199 -11.55 -25.58 -3.27
N VAL A 200 -11.79 -24.37 -3.76
CA VAL A 200 -10.98 -23.68 -4.76
C VAL A 200 -10.01 -22.73 -4.09
N SER A 201 -8.74 -22.75 -4.49
CA SER A 201 -7.72 -21.78 -4.04
C SER A 201 -7.61 -20.64 -5.04
N TYR A 202 -8.18 -19.50 -4.71
CA TYR A 202 -8.14 -18.29 -5.53
C TYR A 202 -6.86 -17.51 -5.27
N PHE A 203 -6.16 -17.09 -6.33
CA PHE A 203 -5.12 -16.08 -6.22
C PHE A 203 -5.77 -14.75 -5.84
N THR A 204 -5.34 -14.14 -4.73
CA THR A 204 -5.93 -12.92 -4.19
C THR A 204 -4.96 -11.75 -4.18
N GLU A 205 -3.65 -11.98 -3.92
CA GLU A 205 -2.69 -10.88 -3.83
C GLU A 205 -1.25 -11.30 -4.18
N ALA A 206 -0.48 -10.31 -4.61
CA ALA A 206 0.97 -10.34 -4.66
C ALA A 206 1.53 -9.29 -3.70
N TRP A 207 2.26 -9.72 -2.67
CA TRP A 207 2.97 -8.83 -1.75
C TRP A 207 4.42 -8.72 -2.20
N ILE A 208 4.83 -7.54 -2.65
CA ILE A 208 6.12 -7.32 -3.30
C ILE A 208 7.00 -6.46 -2.40
N ALA A 209 8.16 -6.99 -2.01
CA ALA A 209 9.12 -6.29 -1.16
C ALA A 209 9.99 -5.35 -2.02
N VAL A 210 9.97 -4.05 -1.70
CA VAL A 210 10.59 -2.97 -2.47
C VAL A 210 11.54 -2.18 -1.58
N LYS A 211 12.75 -1.92 -2.06
CA LYS A 211 13.75 -1.08 -1.37
C LYS A 211 13.25 0.35 -1.24
N THR A 212 13.36 0.94 -0.08
CA THR A 212 12.92 2.31 0.21
C THR A 212 13.58 3.35 -0.70
N ASN A 213 14.89 3.20 -0.92
CA ASN A 213 15.69 4.11 -1.74
C ASN A 213 15.58 3.87 -3.25
N ALA A 214 14.85 2.84 -3.69
CA ALA A 214 14.68 2.46 -5.08
C ALA A 214 13.21 2.36 -5.52
N ALA A 215 12.26 2.80 -4.71
CA ALA A 215 10.83 2.75 -5.02
C ALA A 215 10.47 3.48 -6.33
N ALA A 216 11.18 4.56 -6.66
CA ALA A 216 11.01 5.28 -7.93
C ALA A 216 11.43 4.44 -9.16
N GLN A 217 12.29 3.44 -8.98
CA GLN A 217 12.79 2.55 -10.04
C GLN A 217 11.89 1.31 -10.23
N PHE A 218 10.89 1.13 -9.38
CA PHE A 218 9.92 0.04 -9.53
C PHE A 218 9.13 0.22 -10.85
N PRO A 219 8.93 -0.83 -11.67
CA PRO A 219 9.26 -2.23 -11.47
C PRO A 219 10.62 -2.59 -12.12
N SER A 220 11.65 -2.77 -11.34
CA SER A 220 12.95 -3.27 -11.82
C SER A 220 13.55 -4.22 -10.80
N ALA A 221 14.41 -5.16 -11.21
CA ALA A 221 15.11 -6.04 -10.27
C ALA A 221 15.89 -5.26 -9.20
N ALA A 222 16.49 -4.12 -9.58
CA ALA A 222 17.25 -3.27 -8.66
C ALA A 222 16.39 -2.68 -7.54
N SER A 223 15.09 -2.49 -7.78
CA SER A 223 14.15 -1.94 -6.79
C SER A 223 13.67 -2.97 -5.77
N LEU A 224 13.91 -4.26 -5.98
CA LEU A 224 13.34 -5.32 -5.16
C LEU A 224 14.27 -5.74 -4.01
N VAL A 225 13.67 -6.17 -2.91
CA VAL A 225 14.32 -6.86 -1.80
C VAL A 225 14.20 -8.37 -2.06
N THR A 226 15.33 -9.04 -2.33
CA THR A 226 15.34 -10.45 -2.73
C THR A 226 15.80 -11.41 -1.63
N ASP A 227 16.24 -10.91 -0.51
CA ASP A 227 16.74 -11.67 0.67
C ASP A 227 15.62 -11.94 1.71
N GLY A 228 14.40 -11.51 1.44
CA GLY A 228 13.25 -11.77 2.28
C GLY A 228 12.64 -13.15 2.03
N ASN A 229 12.21 -13.83 3.08
CA ASN A 229 11.42 -15.04 2.93
C ASN A 229 9.99 -14.68 2.57
N THR A 230 9.61 -14.90 1.35
CA THR A 230 8.28 -14.57 0.83
C THR A 230 7.45 -15.83 0.59
N GLN A 231 7.45 -16.77 1.52
CA GLN A 231 6.53 -17.90 1.50
C GLN A 231 5.09 -17.37 1.53
N GLY A 232 4.41 -17.47 0.42
CA GLY A 232 3.00 -17.11 0.33
C GLY A 232 2.08 -18.21 0.85
N THR A 233 0.77 -17.97 0.75
CA THR A 233 -0.28 -18.95 1.12
C THR A 233 -0.75 -19.78 -0.07
N CYS A 234 -0.32 -19.45 -1.29
CA CYS A 234 -0.73 -20.20 -2.49
C CYS A 234 -0.19 -21.63 -2.48
N PRO A 235 -1.03 -22.64 -2.77
CA PRO A 235 -0.59 -24.03 -2.89
C PRO A 235 0.35 -24.20 -4.09
N THR A 236 1.11 -25.31 -4.13
CA THR A 236 2.04 -25.63 -5.22
C THR A 236 1.32 -25.74 -6.57
N SER A 237 0.06 -26.23 -6.57
CA SER A 237 -0.78 -26.40 -7.75
C SER A 237 -2.23 -26.08 -7.41
N GLY A 238 -3.07 -25.89 -8.43
CA GLY A 238 -4.49 -25.64 -8.22
C GLY A 238 -4.81 -24.19 -7.83
N VAL A 239 -3.99 -23.23 -8.22
CA VAL A 239 -4.24 -21.80 -8.02
C VAL A 239 -5.15 -21.29 -9.12
N PHE A 240 -6.37 -20.91 -8.78
CA PHE A 240 -7.35 -20.39 -9.73
C PHE A 240 -7.23 -18.85 -9.85
N ILE A 241 -7.09 -18.37 -11.08
CA ILE A 241 -7.11 -16.94 -11.40
C ILE A 241 -8.55 -16.58 -11.76
N ALA A 242 -9.28 -15.94 -10.85
CA ALA A 242 -10.67 -15.54 -11.09
C ALA A 242 -10.78 -14.45 -12.19
N ARG A 243 -12.00 -14.32 -12.76
CA ARG A 243 -12.37 -13.30 -13.77
C ARG A 243 -13.16 -12.19 -13.13
#